data_f0ebeba40f009a1a9ee604ec74857e76
#
_entry.id   f0ebeba40f009a1a9ee604ec74857e76
#
_cell.length_a   1.000
_cell.length_b   1.000
_cell.length_c   1.000
_cell.angle_alpha   90.00
_cell.angle_beta   90.00
_cell.angle_gamma   90.00
#
_symmetry.space_group_name_H-M   'P 1'
#
loop_
_entity.id
_entity.type
_entity.pdbx_description
1 polymer ?
#
loop_
_entity_poly.entity_id
_entity_poly.type
_entity_poly.pdbx_seq_one_letter_code
_entity_poly.pdbx_strand_id
1 'polypeptide(L)'
;ATVRNTCYDYAAFAEKNSQFVMSSAVYATASGQEISAVTIPEECFQDQESGANLNPVVLYVERVVAKVRVKLDSDALETKTITENNQNYTMVALLKDNEKGNTPDNYLTVDGKQVYAKFLGWNVTAATERSSLSKFINPQWNIFTGWNYAPYFRSYWALNCEEAGTRYMPLIGSEGGYSVVGGRNLGTSYTSMYANENAAANSNFTNGLGRAYPSTVIMAAQLCDAAGKPINAYHWLGQMSVGEESLKTAMLEQLGRIDSKLYAKSVEGTQTVIKEIAEADLKMYTAVEADKATLTPEVTGRYYTYVMLSEAGEAKEWYSTPECTPESKMDKKAVNSFLNSTLGAAEIWNNGYTYYYFPIRHLGDKQNNGNEGYYGVVRNHIYQVNVNKVVGMGTPVYNPGETIIPEKPDNSDTFVSAKINILSWRLVHNNVELDWSVK
;
A
#
# COMPACT_ATOMS: atom_id res chain seq x y z
N ALA A 1 23.14 25.38 -20.90
CA ALA A 1 21.69 25.39 -20.61
C ALA A 1 21.08 24.02 -20.83
N THR A 2 21.35 23.37 -21.96
CA THR A 2 20.68 22.09 -22.32
C THR A 2 20.96 20.97 -21.35
N VAL A 3 22.17 20.79 -20.86
CA VAL A 3 22.53 19.70 -19.92
C VAL A 3 21.88 19.90 -18.53
N ARG A 4 21.74 21.14 -18.09
CA ARG A 4 21.15 21.46 -16.78
C ARG A 4 19.67 21.03 -16.69
N ASN A 5 18.93 21.11 -17.78
CA ASN A 5 17.50 20.86 -17.86
C ASN A 5 17.17 19.43 -18.33
N THR A 6 18.20 18.58 -18.54
CA THR A 6 17.94 17.21 -18.96
C THR A 6 17.26 16.41 -17.86
N CYS A 7 16.07 15.94 -18.12
CA CYS A 7 15.33 15.02 -17.26
C CYS A 7 15.54 13.58 -17.75
N TYR A 8 15.87 12.68 -16.84
CA TYR A 8 16.15 11.28 -17.16
C TYR A 8 15.79 10.35 -16.01
N ASP A 9 15.51 9.09 -16.31
CA ASP A 9 15.29 8.05 -15.30
C ASP A 9 16.63 7.52 -14.77
N TYR A 10 17.22 8.28 -13.86
CA TYR A 10 18.50 7.94 -13.23
C TYR A 10 18.38 6.75 -12.27
N ALA A 11 17.18 6.48 -11.72
CA ALA A 11 16.93 5.33 -10.88
C ALA A 11 17.02 4.03 -11.68
N ALA A 12 16.35 3.96 -12.83
CA ALA A 12 16.44 2.82 -13.73
C ALA A 12 17.86 2.63 -14.27
N PHE A 13 18.58 3.72 -14.58
CA PHE A 13 19.98 3.64 -14.97
C PHE A 13 20.86 3.01 -13.87
N ALA A 14 20.70 3.43 -12.61
CA ALA A 14 21.46 2.90 -11.48
C ALA A 14 21.15 1.42 -11.24
N GLU A 15 19.87 1.02 -11.32
CA GLU A 15 19.45 -0.39 -11.18
C GLU A 15 20.06 -1.27 -12.27
N LYS A 16 20.05 -0.80 -13.52
CA LYS A 16 20.54 -1.59 -14.67
C LYS A 16 22.06 -1.72 -14.71
N ASN A 17 22.78 -0.67 -14.36
CA ASN A 17 24.24 -0.61 -14.59
C ASN A 17 25.05 -0.77 -13.32
N SER A 18 24.43 -0.81 -12.12
CA SER A 18 25.11 -0.77 -10.82
C SER A 18 26.07 0.44 -10.68
N GLN A 19 25.81 1.51 -11.41
CA GLN A 19 26.59 2.74 -11.47
C GLN A 19 25.70 3.94 -11.21
N PHE A 20 26.31 5.02 -10.73
CA PHE A 20 25.57 6.23 -10.40
C PHE A 20 26.00 7.39 -11.26
N VAL A 21 25.04 8.14 -11.76
CA VAL A 21 25.27 9.49 -12.26
C VAL A 21 25.42 10.40 -11.04
N MET A 22 26.44 11.23 -11.05
CA MET A 22 26.71 12.22 -10.01
C MET A 22 26.73 13.62 -10.63
N SER A 23 26.26 14.59 -9.89
CA SER A 23 26.34 15.99 -10.25
C SER A 23 27.02 16.77 -9.13
N SER A 24 27.45 18.02 -9.43
CA SER A 24 27.93 18.91 -8.40
C SER A 24 26.85 19.12 -7.35
N ALA A 25 27.23 19.03 -6.08
CA ALA A 25 26.35 19.39 -5.00
C ALA A 25 26.09 20.89 -4.99
N VAL A 26 24.82 21.26 -4.89
CA VAL A 26 24.44 22.66 -4.70
C VAL A 26 24.34 22.92 -3.21
N TYR A 27 24.92 24.01 -2.76
CA TYR A 27 24.92 24.45 -1.36
C TYR A 27 24.01 25.64 -1.17
N ALA A 28 23.54 25.82 0.07
CA ALA A 28 22.91 27.06 0.48
C ALA A 28 23.66 27.68 1.65
N THR A 29 23.69 28.99 1.70
CA THR A 29 24.18 29.75 2.87
C THR A 29 23.17 29.67 4.01
N ALA A 30 23.58 30.07 5.22
CA ALA A 30 22.66 30.21 6.36
C ALA A 30 21.51 31.21 6.08
N SER A 31 21.67 32.11 5.14
CA SER A 31 20.66 33.08 4.68
C SER A 31 19.75 32.50 3.57
N GLY A 32 19.97 31.27 3.12
CA GLY A 32 19.17 30.63 2.08
C GLY A 32 19.61 30.95 0.64
N GLN A 33 20.76 31.55 0.46
CA GLN A 33 21.29 31.81 -0.86
C GLN A 33 21.93 30.55 -1.46
N GLU A 34 21.56 30.20 -2.68
CA GLU A 34 22.17 29.11 -3.44
C GLU A 34 23.61 29.39 -3.80
N ILE A 35 24.51 28.46 -3.53
CA ILE A 35 25.89 28.49 -3.93
C ILE A 35 26.15 27.34 -4.91
N SER A 36 26.44 27.67 -6.14
CA SER A 36 26.75 26.70 -7.22
C SER A 36 28.20 26.80 -7.71
N ALA A 37 29.00 27.68 -7.12
CA ALA A 37 30.40 27.92 -7.51
C ALA A 37 31.36 27.61 -6.35
N VAL A 38 32.48 27.01 -6.67
CA VAL A 38 33.60 26.79 -5.75
C VAL A 38 34.72 27.73 -6.12
N THR A 39 35.17 28.53 -5.15
CA THR A 39 36.38 29.32 -5.31
C THR A 39 37.59 28.41 -5.26
N ILE A 40 38.46 28.51 -6.26
CA ILE A 40 39.73 27.78 -6.29
C ILE A 40 40.79 28.75 -5.78
N PRO A 41 41.38 28.53 -4.60
CA PRO A 41 42.48 29.37 -4.10
C PRO A 41 43.72 29.31 -5.01
N GLU A 42 44.51 30.36 -5.00
CA GLU A 42 45.69 30.46 -5.83
C GLU A 42 46.71 29.34 -5.58
N GLU A 43 46.85 28.92 -4.35
CA GLU A 43 47.71 27.80 -3.93
C GLU A 43 47.32 26.43 -4.52
N CYS A 44 46.13 26.31 -5.08
CA CYS A 44 45.70 25.09 -5.78
C CYS A 44 46.21 25.02 -7.23
N PHE A 45 46.71 26.14 -7.76
CA PHE A 45 47.32 26.22 -9.10
C PHE A 45 48.81 25.91 -9.00
N GLN A 46 49.20 24.73 -9.42
CA GLN A 46 50.55 24.22 -9.33
C GLN A 46 51.04 23.81 -10.71
N ASP A 47 52.33 24.04 -10.96
CA ASP A 47 53.00 23.65 -12.20
C ASP A 47 53.54 22.23 -12.20
N GLN A 48 53.49 21.56 -11.05
CA GLN A 48 53.92 20.20 -10.85
C GLN A 48 52.81 19.35 -10.21
N GLU A 49 52.64 18.11 -10.67
CA GLU A 49 51.66 17.15 -10.12
C GLU A 49 51.84 16.92 -8.61
N SER A 50 53.08 16.87 -8.15
CA SER A 50 53.39 16.71 -6.73
C SER A 50 52.89 17.86 -5.87
N GLY A 51 52.97 19.11 -6.39
CA GLY A 51 52.44 20.28 -5.72
C GLY A 51 50.91 20.32 -5.73
N ALA A 52 50.32 19.95 -6.84
CA ALA A 52 48.86 19.85 -6.96
C ALA A 52 48.26 18.84 -6.00
N ASN A 53 48.93 17.74 -5.73
CA ASN A 53 48.51 16.72 -4.78
C ASN A 53 48.58 17.17 -3.32
N LEU A 54 49.39 18.17 -2.99
CA LEU A 54 49.48 18.74 -1.63
C LEU A 54 48.34 19.76 -1.37
N ASN A 55 47.83 20.42 -2.41
CA ASN A 55 46.80 21.43 -2.32
C ASN A 55 45.63 21.10 -3.29
N PRO A 56 44.92 19.98 -3.11
CA PRO A 56 43.88 19.57 -4.03
C PRO A 56 42.65 20.48 -3.94
N VAL A 57 42.04 20.77 -5.10
CA VAL A 57 40.71 21.39 -5.13
C VAL A 57 39.67 20.35 -4.67
N VAL A 58 38.92 20.68 -3.65
CA VAL A 58 37.87 19.82 -3.14
C VAL A 58 36.57 20.11 -3.88
N LEU A 59 36.11 19.12 -4.65
CA LEU A 59 34.79 19.17 -5.31
C LEU A 59 33.83 18.23 -4.61
N TYR A 60 32.67 18.76 -4.31
CA TYR A 60 31.59 17.95 -3.71
C TYR A 60 30.61 17.52 -4.80
N VAL A 61 30.37 16.23 -4.88
CA VAL A 61 29.41 15.63 -5.80
C VAL A 61 28.37 14.85 -5.03
N GLU A 62 27.17 14.79 -5.59
CA GLU A 62 26.06 14.00 -5.04
C GLU A 62 25.50 13.06 -6.10
N ARG A 63 25.03 11.89 -5.68
CA ARG A 63 24.30 10.97 -6.56
C ARG A 63 22.94 11.58 -6.89
N VAL A 64 22.54 11.47 -8.15
CA VAL A 64 21.26 12.04 -8.63
C VAL A 64 20.05 11.22 -8.16
N VAL A 65 20.27 10.07 -7.55
CA VAL A 65 19.22 9.18 -7.04
C VAL A 65 19.24 9.07 -5.52
N ALA A 66 18.11 8.69 -4.95
CA ALA A 66 18.00 8.21 -3.59
C ALA A 66 17.97 6.67 -3.57
N LYS A 67 18.21 6.09 -2.40
CA LYS A 67 18.09 4.66 -2.14
C LYS A 67 17.01 4.44 -1.10
N VAL A 68 16.04 3.60 -1.41
CA VAL A 68 15.04 3.12 -0.45
C VAL A 68 15.37 1.68 -0.09
N ARG A 69 15.34 1.35 1.19
CA ARG A 69 15.52 -0.02 1.66
C ARG A 69 14.50 -0.36 2.73
N VAL A 70 13.93 -1.57 2.65
CA VAL A 70 12.84 -2.01 3.52
C VAL A 70 13.18 -3.38 4.11
N LYS A 71 12.81 -3.59 5.37
CA LYS A 71 12.79 -4.90 6.04
C LYS A 71 11.60 -5.01 6.98
N LEU A 72 11.22 -6.23 7.31
CA LEU A 72 10.40 -6.56 8.47
C LEU A 72 11.30 -6.66 9.71
N ASP A 73 10.90 -6.06 10.81
CA ASP A 73 11.68 -6.06 12.04
C ASP A 73 11.35 -7.30 12.88
N SER A 74 12.19 -8.32 12.77
CA SER A 74 12.01 -9.59 13.50
C SER A 74 12.08 -9.47 15.02
N ASP A 75 12.65 -8.38 15.54
CA ASP A 75 12.71 -8.16 16.98
C ASP A 75 11.39 -7.56 17.50
N ALA A 76 10.62 -6.95 16.62
CA ALA A 76 9.33 -6.32 16.94
C ALA A 76 8.12 -7.13 16.46
N LEU A 77 8.28 -8.00 15.46
CA LEU A 77 7.20 -8.75 14.82
C LEU A 77 7.29 -10.23 15.14
N GLU A 78 6.15 -10.87 15.36
CA GLU A 78 6.07 -12.32 15.32
C GLU A 78 6.10 -12.78 13.87
N THR A 79 7.24 -13.30 13.45
CA THR A 79 7.50 -13.70 12.06
C THR A 79 7.69 -15.20 11.91
N LYS A 80 7.23 -15.75 10.78
CA LYS A 80 7.47 -17.13 10.35
C LYS A 80 7.94 -17.12 8.91
N THR A 81 8.85 -18.02 8.55
CA THR A 81 9.24 -18.22 7.16
C THR A 81 8.55 -19.47 6.61
N ILE A 82 7.98 -19.36 5.44
CA ILE A 82 7.44 -20.49 4.67
C ILE A 82 8.11 -20.55 3.30
N THR A 83 8.19 -21.74 2.75
CA THR A 83 8.77 -21.96 1.41
C THR A 83 7.67 -22.47 0.47
N GLU A 84 7.41 -21.73 -0.59
CA GLU A 84 6.48 -22.10 -1.65
C GLU A 84 7.19 -21.95 -3.00
N ASN A 85 7.09 -22.93 -3.88
CA ASN A 85 7.70 -22.91 -5.22
C ASN A 85 9.19 -22.53 -5.21
N ASN A 86 9.96 -23.05 -4.25
CA ASN A 86 11.38 -22.75 -4.01
C ASN A 86 11.67 -21.28 -3.66
N GLN A 87 10.68 -20.52 -3.25
CA GLN A 87 10.83 -19.16 -2.77
C GLN A 87 10.42 -19.05 -1.30
N ASN A 88 11.23 -18.34 -0.52
CA ASN A 88 10.95 -18.07 0.89
C ASN A 88 10.12 -16.81 1.04
N TYR A 89 9.02 -16.91 1.79
CA TYR A 89 8.18 -15.80 2.17
C TYR A 89 8.19 -15.61 3.68
N THR A 90 8.11 -14.36 4.12
CA THR A 90 7.95 -14.04 5.53
C THR A 90 6.48 -13.78 5.82
N MET A 91 5.95 -14.51 6.79
CA MET A 91 4.62 -14.30 7.35
C MET A 91 4.74 -13.50 8.63
N VAL A 92 3.78 -12.61 8.87
CA VAL A 92 3.68 -11.80 10.09
C VAL A 92 2.30 -12.02 10.71
N ALA A 93 2.26 -12.26 12.02
CA ALA A 93 1.02 -12.28 12.76
C ALA A 93 0.39 -10.88 12.78
N LEU A 94 -0.83 -10.75 12.28
CA LEU A 94 -1.53 -9.48 12.27
C LEU A 94 -2.00 -9.10 13.67
N LEU A 95 -2.01 -7.81 13.98
CA LEU A 95 -2.54 -7.26 15.21
C LEU A 95 -3.95 -6.70 14.98
N LYS A 96 -4.77 -6.72 16.04
CA LYS A 96 -6.11 -6.14 16.03
C LYS A 96 -6.17 -4.69 16.51
N ASP A 97 -5.15 -4.26 17.25
CA ASP A 97 -5.12 -2.95 17.91
C ASP A 97 -3.73 -2.34 17.83
N ASN A 98 -3.66 -1.13 17.28
CA ASN A 98 -2.42 -0.39 17.11
C ASN A 98 -1.82 0.13 18.43
N GLU A 99 -2.65 0.44 19.41
CA GLU A 99 -2.19 0.99 20.69
C GLU A 99 -1.56 -0.08 21.59
N LYS A 100 -1.83 -1.34 21.29
CA LYS A 100 -1.30 -2.48 22.05
C LYS A 100 -0.01 -3.02 21.43
N GLY A 101 0.79 -3.66 22.28
CA GLY A 101 2.02 -4.31 21.90
C GLY A 101 1.81 -5.56 21.02
N ASN A 102 2.90 -6.06 20.48
CA ASN A 102 2.93 -7.30 19.71
C ASN A 102 2.93 -8.52 20.65
N THR A 103 1.77 -8.84 21.17
CA THR A 103 1.53 -9.91 22.14
C THR A 103 0.40 -10.82 21.68
N PRO A 104 0.36 -12.11 22.07
CA PRO A 104 -0.63 -13.07 21.58
C PRO A 104 -2.09 -12.66 21.78
N ASP A 105 -2.41 -11.96 22.86
CA ASP A 105 -3.76 -11.44 23.15
C ASP A 105 -4.17 -10.27 22.24
N ASN A 106 -3.20 -9.65 21.56
CA ASN A 106 -3.43 -8.63 20.54
C ASN A 106 -3.39 -9.17 19.11
N TYR A 107 -3.15 -10.46 18.90
CA TYR A 107 -3.18 -11.01 17.54
C TYR A 107 -4.59 -11.01 16.97
N LEU A 108 -4.69 -10.64 15.69
CA LEU A 108 -5.96 -10.65 14.97
C LEU A 108 -6.44 -12.09 14.80
N THR A 109 -7.60 -12.35 15.38
CA THR A 109 -8.29 -13.64 15.27
C THR A 109 -9.67 -13.41 14.69
N VAL A 110 -9.99 -14.14 13.63
CA VAL A 110 -11.31 -14.09 12.97
C VAL A 110 -11.85 -15.51 12.95
N ASP A 111 -13.09 -15.69 13.42
CA ASP A 111 -13.74 -17.01 13.57
C ASP A 111 -12.87 -18.02 14.33
N GLY A 112 -12.20 -17.55 15.39
CA GLY A 112 -11.31 -18.37 16.22
C GLY A 112 -9.97 -18.75 15.57
N LYS A 113 -9.68 -18.26 14.36
CA LYS A 113 -8.45 -18.52 13.62
C LYS A 113 -7.56 -17.27 13.58
N GLN A 114 -6.29 -17.42 13.95
CA GLN A 114 -5.31 -16.34 13.83
C GLN A 114 -5.00 -16.06 12.36
N VAL A 115 -4.98 -14.78 11.98
CA VAL A 115 -4.71 -14.32 10.62
C VAL A 115 -3.27 -13.82 10.51
N TYR A 116 -2.61 -14.21 9.44
CA TYR A 116 -1.25 -13.80 9.10
C TYR A 116 -1.25 -13.04 7.76
N ALA A 117 -0.30 -12.14 7.60
CA ALA A 117 0.05 -11.58 6.31
C ALA A 117 1.33 -12.25 5.79
N LYS A 118 1.25 -12.97 4.69
CA LYS A 118 2.39 -13.48 3.93
C LYS A 118 2.84 -12.41 2.96
N PHE A 119 4.00 -11.80 3.20
CA PHE A 119 4.51 -10.72 2.35
C PHE A 119 5.08 -11.26 1.04
N LEU A 120 4.57 -10.72 -0.06
CA LEU A 120 4.93 -11.12 -1.43
C LEU A 120 6.02 -10.25 -2.03
N GLY A 121 6.22 -9.06 -1.48
CA GLY A 121 7.24 -8.12 -1.92
C GLY A 121 6.85 -6.67 -1.67
N TRP A 122 7.74 -5.75 -2.07
CA TRP A 122 7.50 -4.31 -1.94
C TRP A 122 8.09 -3.55 -3.14
N ASN A 123 7.59 -2.34 -3.37
CA ASN A 123 8.06 -1.42 -4.39
C ASN A 123 7.85 0.03 -3.94
N VAL A 124 8.37 0.98 -4.71
CA VAL A 124 8.02 2.39 -4.60
C VAL A 124 7.03 2.71 -5.71
N THR A 125 5.81 3.04 -5.33
CA THR A 125 4.74 3.52 -6.22
C THR A 125 4.57 5.03 -6.11
N ALA A 126 3.82 5.64 -6.99
CA ALA A 126 3.76 7.10 -7.12
C ALA A 126 5.17 7.71 -7.25
N ALA A 127 6.09 6.95 -7.86
CA ALA A 127 7.47 7.35 -8.02
C ALA A 127 7.59 8.34 -9.17
N THR A 128 8.48 9.31 -9.02
CA THR A 128 8.86 10.19 -10.11
C THR A 128 9.61 9.41 -11.18
N GLU A 129 9.14 9.44 -12.42
CA GLU A 129 9.76 8.70 -13.53
C GLU A 129 11.10 9.29 -13.94
N ARG A 130 11.26 10.62 -13.81
CA ARG A 130 12.45 11.33 -14.25
C ARG A 130 12.83 12.41 -13.24
N SER A 131 14.11 12.68 -13.12
CA SER A 131 14.62 13.83 -12.36
C SER A 131 15.68 14.59 -13.14
N SER A 132 15.93 15.85 -12.75
CA SER A 132 16.95 16.69 -13.38
C SER A 132 18.36 16.27 -12.98
N LEU A 133 19.33 16.39 -13.91
CA LEU A 133 20.74 16.16 -13.59
C LEU A 133 21.22 17.15 -12.53
N SER A 134 20.98 18.43 -12.74
CA SER A 134 21.30 19.47 -11.77
C SER A 134 20.14 19.69 -10.82
N LYS A 135 20.44 19.90 -9.54
CA LYS A 135 19.44 20.16 -8.52
C LYS A 135 18.91 21.59 -8.67
N PHE A 136 17.59 21.71 -8.75
CA PHE A 136 16.90 23.01 -8.67
C PHE A 136 16.32 23.14 -7.27
N ILE A 137 16.98 23.91 -6.41
CA ILE A 137 16.52 24.09 -5.03
C ILE A 137 15.20 24.86 -5.03
N ASN A 138 14.24 24.37 -4.25
CA ASN A 138 12.99 25.09 -4.05
C ASN A 138 13.30 26.44 -3.37
N PRO A 139 12.94 27.58 -3.96
CA PRO A 139 13.23 28.88 -3.37
C PRO A 139 12.52 29.14 -2.04
N GLN A 140 11.51 28.35 -1.73
CA GLN A 140 10.77 28.46 -0.47
C GLN A 140 11.33 27.58 0.66
N TRP A 141 12.40 26.87 0.43
CA TRP A 141 12.98 25.97 1.42
C TRP A 141 13.41 26.66 2.72
N ASN A 142 13.71 27.95 2.69
CA ASN A 142 14.11 28.74 3.85
C ASN A 142 12.96 29.10 4.82
N ILE A 143 11.71 28.86 4.42
CA ILE A 143 10.54 29.08 5.29
C ILE A 143 10.34 27.96 6.32
N PHE A 144 11.04 26.84 6.19
CA PHE A 144 10.98 25.75 7.15
C PHE A 144 11.61 26.17 8.48
N THR A 145 10.79 26.51 9.45
CA THR A 145 11.23 26.90 10.79
C THR A 145 11.85 25.71 11.52
N GLY A 146 12.98 25.94 12.16
CA GLY A 146 13.67 24.93 12.98
C GLY A 146 14.71 24.10 12.22
N TRP A 147 14.93 24.34 10.93
CA TRP A 147 16.04 23.75 10.21
C TRP A 147 17.34 24.51 10.47
N ASN A 148 18.35 23.80 10.98
CA ASN A 148 19.70 24.35 11.08
C ASN A 148 20.44 24.02 9.79
N TYR A 149 20.57 25.00 8.92
CA TYR A 149 21.11 24.84 7.56
C TYR A 149 22.62 24.65 7.52
N ALA A 150 23.34 25.23 8.48
CA ALA A 150 24.78 25.38 8.39
C ALA A 150 25.58 24.07 8.20
N PRO A 151 25.29 22.95 8.86
CA PRO A 151 26.00 21.71 8.63
C PRO A 151 25.33 20.74 7.65
N TYR A 152 24.14 21.05 7.10
CA TYR A 152 23.29 20.04 6.42
C TYR A 152 22.84 20.42 5.01
N PHE A 153 23.55 21.28 4.32
CA PHE A 153 23.17 21.88 3.02
C PHE A 153 22.85 20.89 1.91
N ARG A 154 23.18 19.62 2.07
CA ARG A 154 22.95 18.57 1.06
C ARG A 154 21.55 17.96 1.10
N SER A 155 20.76 18.33 2.09
CA SER A 155 19.46 17.68 2.35
C SER A 155 18.28 18.44 1.76
N TYR A 156 18.50 19.38 0.86
CA TYR A 156 17.43 20.17 0.28
C TYR A 156 16.76 19.48 -0.88
N TRP A 157 15.44 19.70 -0.99
CA TRP A 157 14.69 19.26 -2.13
C TRP A 157 15.05 20.04 -3.36
N ALA A 158 15.11 19.32 -4.46
CA ALA A 158 14.95 19.94 -5.74
C ALA A 158 13.47 20.05 -6.10
N LEU A 159 13.11 21.03 -6.88
CA LEU A 159 11.87 21.01 -7.63
C LEU A 159 11.91 19.87 -8.64
N ASN A 160 10.78 19.19 -8.83
CA ASN A 160 10.66 18.21 -9.90
C ASN A 160 10.86 18.90 -11.25
N CYS A 161 11.45 18.22 -12.22
CA CYS A 161 11.50 18.74 -13.59
C CYS A 161 10.10 18.74 -14.23
N GLU A 162 9.88 19.58 -15.24
CA GLU A 162 8.59 19.70 -15.92
C GLU A 162 8.09 18.35 -16.51
N GLU A 163 9.02 17.50 -16.94
CA GLU A 163 8.73 16.18 -17.51
C GLU A 163 8.89 15.05 -16.49
N ALA A 164 8.71 15.34 -15.21
CA ALA A 164 8.97 14.36 -14.16
C ALA A 164 8.17 13.07 -14.31
N GLY A 165 6.89 13.18 -14.67
CA GLY A 165 5.98 12.04 -14.74
C GLY A 165 5.75 11.37 -13.39
N THR A 166 4.72 10.54 -13.29
CA THR A 166 4.46 9.75 -12.10
C THR A 166 4.12 8.32 -12.50
N ARG A 167 4.86 7.37 -11.95
CA ARG A 167 4.67 5.94 -12.20
C ARG A 167 4.00 5.28 -11.01
N TYR A 168 2.88 4.62 -11.30
CA TYR A 168 2.19 3.76 -10.35
C TYR A 168 2.49 2.29 -10.66
N MET A 169 2.65 1.49 -9.63
CA MET A 169 3.02 0.08 -9.78
C MET A 169 1.81 -0.83 -9.60
N PRO A 170 1.64 -1.86 -10.44
CA PRO A 170 0.70 -2.94 -10.14
C PRO A 170 1.19 -3.73 -8.94
N LEU A 171 0.24 -4.28 -8.16
CA LEU A 171 0.58 -4.97 -6.93
C LEU A 171 1.30 -6.28 -7.22
N ILE A 172 0.78 -7.09 -8.14
CA ILE A 172 1.31 -8.42 -8.49
C ILE A 172 1.34 -8.55 -10.01
N GLY A 173 2.35 -9.24 -10.53
CA GLY A 173 2.48 -9.48 -11.96
C GLY A 173 1.39 -10.41 -12.50
N SER A 174 1.04 -10.23 -13.78
CA SER A 174 -0.06 -10.90 -14.47
C SER A 174 0.10 -12.42 -14.68
N GLU A 175 1.27 -12.97 -14.40
CA GLU A 175 1.58 -14.39 -14.71
C GLU A 175 1.97 -15.19 -13.46
N GLY A 176 1.22 -15.06 -12.37
CA GLY A 176 1.41 -15.91 -11.20
C GLY A 176 2.72 -15.66 -10.43
N GLY A 177 3.44 -14.62 -10.75
CA GLY A 177 4.60 -14.16 -10.00
C GLY A 177 4.17 -13.52 -8.68
N TYR A 178 4.53 -14.14 -7.58
CA TYR A 178 4.22 -13.67 -6.22
C TYR A 178 5.13 -12.51 -5.81
N SER A 179 5.22 -11.47 -6.63
CA SER A 179 5.98 -10.26 -6.27
C SER A 179 5.37 -9.02 -6.89
N VAL A 180 5.51 -7.89 -6.21
CA VAL A 180 5.16 -6.59 -6.80
C VAL A 180 5.99 -6.41 -8.07
N VAL A 181 5.37 -6.08 -9.19
CA VAL A 181 6.04 -5.93 -10.48
C VAL A 181 7.23 -4.99 -10.35
N GLY A 182 8.41 -5.47 -10.76
CA GLY A 182 9.66 -4.74 -10.60
C GLY A 182 10.11 -4.51 -9.14
N GLY A 183 9.40 -5.11 -8.19
CA GLY A 183 9.66 -4.95 -6.77
C GLY A 183 10.80 -5.82 -6.23
N ARG A 184 10.94 -5.78 -4.91
CA ARG A 184 11.92 -6.53 -4.12
C ARG A 184 11.22 -7.43 -3.14
N ASN A 185 11.84 -8.57 -2.82
CA ASN A 185 11.38 -9.43 -1.73
C ASN A 185 11.34 -8.64 -0.41
N LEU A 186 10.34 -8.94 0.41
CA LEU A 186 10.19 -8.38 1.74
C LEU A 186 10.38 -9.47 2.80
N GLY A 187 11.46 -9.34 3.54
CA GLY A 187 11.83 -10.25 4.61
C GLY A 187 12.50 -9.51 5.77
N THR A 188 13.12 -10.24 6.67
CA THR A 188 13.81 -9.71 7.85
C THR A 188 15.15 -9.04 7.55
N SER A 189 15.66 -9.22 6.33
CA SER A 189 16.87 -8.54 5.83
C SER A 189 16.49 -7.42 4.87
N TYR A 190 17.27 -6.33 4.88
CA TYR A 190 17.04 -5.22 3.95
C TYR A 190 17.21 -5.64 2.50
N THR A 191 16.20 -5.37 1.72
CA THR A 191 16.30 -5.27 0.27
C THR A 191 16.16 -3.81 -0.14
N SER A 192 16.68 -3.42 -1.29
CA SER A 192 16.74 -2.00 -1.68
C SER A 192 16.50 -1.79 -3.15
N MET A 193 16.05 -0.59 -3.48
CA MET A 193 15.93 -0.07 -4.83
C MET A 193 16.30 1.41 -4.88
N TYR A 194 16.54 1.93 -6.07
CA TYR A 194 16.77 3.36 -6.28
C TYR A 194 15.49 4.08 -6.68
N ALA A 195 15.40 5.34 -6.29
CA ALA A 195 14.28 6.21 -6.64
C ALA A 195 14.81 7.53 -7.16
N ASN A 196 14.15 8.08 -8.18
CA ASN A 196 14.37 9.43 -8.64
C ASN A 196 13.89 10.42 -7.56
N GLU A 197 14.53 11.59 -7.53
CA GLU A 197 14.14 12.64 -6.61
C GLU A 197 12.70 13.09 -6.85
N ASN A 198 11.93 13.21 -5.77
CA ASN A 198 10.55 13.67 -5.79
C ASN A 198 10.31 14.65 -4.65
N ALA A 199 10.05 15.90 -5.00
CA ALA A 199 9.73 16.96 -4.06
C ALA A 199 8.21 17.15 -3.95
N ALA A 200 7.50 16.15 -3.49
CA ALA A 200 6.08 16.29 -3.19
C ALA A 200 5.88 17.29 -2.06
N ALA A 201 5.16 18.36 -2.32
CA ALA A 201 5.25 19.56 -1.51
C ALA A 201 4.44 19.50 -0.21
N ASN A 202 3.18 19.20 -0.23
CA ASN A 202 2.33 19.33 0.95
C ASN A 202 1.15 18.35 0.91
N SER A 203 0.22 18.48 1.84
CA SER A 203 -1.03 17.72 1.88
C SER A 203 -1.85 17.81 0.59
N ASN A 204 -1.66 18.84 -0.22
CA ASN A 204 -2.31 18.99 -1.51
C ASN A 204 -1.56 18.31 -2.65
N PHE A 205 -0.39 17.71 -2.39
CA PHE A 205 0.46 17.02 -3.37
C PHE A 205 0.80 17.88 -4.58
N THR A 206 0.94 19.17 -4.39
CA THR A 206 1.34 20.12 -5.41
C THR A 206 2.74 20.63 -5.10
N ASN A 207 3.63 20.53 -6.06
CA ASN A 207 5.03 21.01 -5.94
C ASN A 207 5.28 22.31 -6.71
N GLY A 208 4.25 23.06 -6.99
CA GLY A 208 4.32 24.26 -7.83
C GLY A 208 4.41 23.99 -9.33
N LEU A 209 4.69 22.75 -9.75
CA LEU A 209 4.78 22.32 -11.15
C LEU A 209 3.67 21.35 -11.55
N GLY A 210 2.64 21.17 -10.71
CA GLY A 210 1.54 20.27 -10.94
C GLY A 210 1.30 19.31 -9.78
N ARG A 211 0.36 18.38 -9.93
CA ARG A 211 0.08 17.36 -8.94
C ARG A 211 1.21 16.33 -8.93
N ALA A 212 1.96 16.28 -7.86
CA ALA A 212 2.83 15.15 -7.57
C ALA A 212 2.33 14.43 -6.33
N TYR A 213 2.05 13.13 -6.45
CA TYR A 213 1.83 12.28 -5.29
C TYR A 213 3.16 12.00 -4.60
N PRO A 214 3.19 11.87 -3.27
CA PRO A 214 4.41 11.48 -2.58
C PRO A 214 4.81 10.08 -3.00
N SER A 215 6.10 9.89 -3.25
CA SER A 215 6.64 8.55 -3.44
C SER A 215 6.31 7.68 -2.24
N THR A 216 5.69 6.55 -2.47
CA THR A 216 5.07 5.71 -1.46
C THR A 216 5.64 4.30 -1.52
N VAL A 217 6.03 3.74 -0.39
CA VAL A 217 6.33 2.32 -0.30
C VAL A 217 5.02 1.55 -0.29
N ILE A 218 4.87 0.63 -1.22
CA ILE A 218 3.75 -0.32 -1.29
C ILE A 218 4.28 -1.72 -1.01
N MET A 219 3.59 -2.44 -0.15
CA MET A 219 3.93 -3.81 0.26
C MET A 219 2.75 -4.71 -0.06
N ALA A 220 2.97 -5.67 -0.95
CA ALA A 220 2.00 -6.68 -1.30
C ALA A 220 2.02 -7.80 -0.26
N ALA A 221 0.86 -8.26 0.15
CA ALA A 221 0.72 -9.39 1.04
C ALA A 221 -0.47 -10.27 0.63
N GLN A 222 -0.49 -11.46 1.20
CA GLN A 222 -1.59 -12.40 1.09
C GLN A 222 -1.99 -12.85 2.48
N LEU A 223 -3.24 -12.61 2.85
CA LEU A 223 -3.81 -13.11 4.11
C LEU A 223 -3.85 -14.62 4.07
N CYS A 224 -3.38 -15.25 5.13
CA CYS A 224 -3.27 -16.69 5.21
C CYS A 224 -3.49 -17.20 6.64
N ASP A 225 -3.71 -18.50 6.77
CA ASP A 225 -3.71 -19.20 8.03
C ASP A 225 -2.28 -19.46 8.56
N ALA A 226 -2.17 -20.11 9.71
CA ALA A 226 -0.88 -20.42 10.34
C ALA A 226 0.03 -21.36 9.52
N ALA A 227 -0.53 -22.06 8.52
CA ALA A 227 0.20 -22.91 7.59
C ALA A 227 0.60 -22.19 6.30
N GLY A 228 0.20 -20.92 6.14
CA GLY A 228 0.46 -20.11 4.94
C GLY A 228 -0.56 -20.30 3.82
N LYS A 229 -1.62 -21.08 4.06
CA LYS A 229 -2.67 -21.28 3.08
C LYS A 229 -3.50 -20.00 2.94
N PRO A 230 -3.68 -19.46 1.71
CA PRO A 230 -4.50 -18.29 1.47
C PRO A 230 -5.93 -18.44 2.01
N ILE A 231 -6.49 -17.35 2.52
CA ILE A 231 -7.86 -17.29 3.01
C ILE A 231 -8.63 -16.20 2.29
N ASN A 232 -9.92 -16.45 2.01
CA ASN A 232 -10.84 -15.37 1.70
C ASN A 232 -11.32 -14.76 3.03
N ALA A 233 -11.21 -13.45 3.14
CA ALA A 233 -11.73 -12.72 4.28
C ALA A 233 -12.80 -11.74 3.82
N TYR A 234 -13.73 -11.42 4.72
CA TYR A 234 -14.87 -10.58 4.41
C TYR A 234 -15.09 -9.58 5.54
N HIS A 235 -15.53 -8.39 5.17
CA HIS A 235 -16.00 -7.38 6.12
C HIS A 235 -17.44 -7.02 5.78
N TRP A 236 -18.35 -7.21 6.72
CA TRP A 236 -19.77 -6.99 6.54
C TRP A 236 -20.42 -6.47 7.82
N LEU A 237 -21.11 -5.34 7.73
CA LEU A 237 -21.78 -4.67 8.86
C LEU A 237 -20.89 -4.54 10.11
N GLY A 238 -19.62 -4.19 9.92
CA GLY A 238 -18.66 -4.03 11.03
C GLY A 238 -18.10 -5.34 11.58
N GLN A 239 -18.43 -6.48 10.99
CA GLN A 239 -17.92 -7.80 11.40
C GLN A 239 -16.99 -8.38 10.35
N MET A 240 -15.94 -9.06 10.83
CA MET A 240 -15.00 -9.79 9.99
C MET A 240 -15.32 -11.27 10.01
N SER A 241 -15.22 -11.89 8.83
CA SER A 241 -15.40 -13.35 8.68
C SER A 241 -14.28 -13.94 7.83
N VAL A 242 -13.89 -15.18 8.12
CA VAL A 242 -12.95 -15.95 7.30
C VAL A 242 -13.65 -17.16 6.70
N GLY A 243 -13.73 -17.20 5.37
CA GLY A 243 -14.46 -18.21 4.63
C GLY A 243 -15.89 -17.81 4.32
N GLU A 244 -16.38 -18.30 3.19
CA GLU A 244 -17.72 -17.99 2.68
C GLU A 244 -18.84 -18.47 3.62
N GLU A 245 -18.63 -19.62 4.24
CA GLU A 245 -19.63 -20.23 5.12
C GLU A 245 -19.92 -19.38 6.36
N SER A 246 -18.87 -18.83 6.99
CA SER A 246 -19.03 -17.94 8.15
C SER A 246 -19.81 -16.67 7.79
N LEU A 247 -19.55 -16.09 6.63
CA LEU A 247 -20.29 -14.92 6.17
C LEU A 247 -21.75 -15.27 5.86
N LYS A 248 -22.03 -16.36 5.15
CA LYS A 248 -23.40 -16.81 4.87
C LYS A 248 -24.20 -17.07 6.15
N THR A 249 -23.58 -17.72 7.14
CA THR A 249 -24.19 -17.93 8.45
C THR A 249 -24.56 -16.59 9.12
N ALA A 250 -23.65 -15.63 9.15
CA ALA A 250 -23.94 -14.30 9.72
C ALA A 250 -25.07 -13.57 8.96
N MET A 251 -25.11 -13.70 7.65
CA MET A 251 -26.18 -13.11 6.81
C MET A 251 -27.54 -13.79 7.08
N LEU A 252 -27.59 -15.10 7.24
CA LEU A 252 -28.82 -15.83 7.61
C LEU A 252 -29.31 -15.45 9.01
N GLU A 253 -28.41 -15.32 9.97
CA GLU A 253 -28.76 -14.83 11.31
C GLU A 253 -29.35 -13.41 11.26
N GLN A 254 -28.84 -12.55 10.41
CA GLN A 254 -29.38 -11.21 10.22
C GLN A 254 -30.79 -11.23 9.63
N LEU A 255 -31.06 -12.10 8.64
CA LEU A 255 -32.42 -12.29 8.11
C LEU A 255 -33.38 -12.74 9.22
N GLY A 256 -32.94 -13.64 10.10
CA GLY A 256 -33.70 -14.07 11.26
C GLY A 256 -33.99 -12.93 12.26
N ARG A 257 -33.02 -12.06 12.50
CA ARG A 257 -33.17 -10.92 13.43
C ARG A 257 -34.16 -9.86 12.96
N ILE A 258 -34.24 -9.65 11.65
CA ILE A 258 -35.15 -8.64 11.05
C ILE A 258 -36.50 -9.22 10.65
N ASP A 259 -36.79 -10.47 11.07
CA ASP A 259 -38.01 -11.19 10.75
C ASP A 259 -38.36 -11.26 9.26
N SER A 260 -37.30 -11.30 8.43
CA SER A 260 -37.40 -11.29 6.96
C SER A 260 -36.87 -12.60 6.40
N LYS A 261 -37.67 -13.62 6.52
CA LYS A 261 -37.31 -14.99 6.11
C LYS A 261 -37.86 -15.31 4.73
N LEU A 262 -37.19 -16.24 4.06
CA LEU A 262 -37.63 -16.85 2.81
C LEU A 262 -37.89 -18.33 3.02
N TYR A 263 -38.95 -18.84 2.38
CA TYR A 263 -39.39 -20.19 2.54
C TYR A 263 -39.39 -20.95 1.24
N ALA A 264 -38.90 -22.18 1.28
CA ALA A 264 -38.93 -23.08 0.13
C ALA A 264 -39.92 -24.22 0.41
N LYS A 265 -40.74 -24.50 -0.59
CA LYS A 265 -41.66 -25.62 -0.59
C LYS A 265 -41.05 -26.80 -1.33
N SER A 266 -41.00 -27.97 -0.70
CA SER A 266 -40.54 -29.22 -1.30
C SER A 266 -41.49 -30.37 -0.98
N VAL A 267 -41.41 -31.42 -1.77
CA VAL A 267 -42.16 -32.67 -1.48
C VAL A 267 -41.15 -33.74 -1.15
N GLU A 268 -41.24 -34.24 0.09
CA GLU A 268 -40.44 -35.35 0.60
C GLU A 268 -41.33 -36.58 0.78
N GLY A 269 -41.23 -37.55 -0.13
CA GLY A 269 -42.18 -38.65 -0.21
C GLY A 269 -43.57 -38.17 -0.61
N THR A 270 -44.56 -38.33 0.27
CA THR A 270 -45.95 -37.87 0.08
C THR A 270 -46.28 -36.61 0.85
N GLN A 271 -45.33 -36.07 1.60
CA GLN A 271 -45.55 -34.90 2.46
C GLN A 271 -44.97 -33.64 1.85
N THR A 272 -45.72 -32.56 1.96
CA THR A 272 -45.21 -31.22 1.68
C THR A 272 -44.41 -30.73 2.87
N VAL A 273 -43.15 -30.36 2.64
CA VAL A 273 -42.25 -29.83 3.66
C VAL A 273 -41.92 -28.40 3.30
N ILE A 274 -42.05 -27.50 4.27
CA ILE A 274 -41.68 -26.11 4.15
C ILE A 274 -40.41 -25.90 4.98
N LYS A 275 -39.37 -25.40 4.34
CA LYS A 275 -38.07 -25.10 4.96
C LYS A 275 -37.71 -23.65 4.76
N GLU A 276 -37.16 -23.03 5.79
CA GLU A 276 -36.54 -21.72 5.67
C GLU A 276 -35.29 -21.80 4.77
N ILE A 277 -34.91 -20.67 4.18
CA ILE A 277 -33.66 -20.54 3.41
C ILE A 277 -32.46 -20.96 4.28
N ALA A 278 -31.59 -21.76 3.73
CA ALA A 278 -30.46 -22.34 4.42
C ALA A 278 -29.15 -21.99 3.69
N GLU A 279 -28.04 -22.18 4.35
CA GLU A 279 -26.70 -21.88 3.82
C GLU A 279 -26.44 -22.55 2.46
N ALA A 280 -26.86 -23.80 2.28
CA ALA A 280 -26.72 -24.54 1.03
C ALA A 280 -27.48 -23.90 -0.14
N ASP A 281 -28.49 -23.06 0.14
CA ASP A 281 -29.27 -22.35 -0.87
C ASP A 281 -28.59 -21.08 -1.34
N LEU A 282 -27.50 -20.67 -0.69
CA LEU A 282 -26.81 -19.43 -0.89
C LEU A 282 -25.39 -19.65 -1.42
N LYS A 283 -24.94 -18.68 -2.23
CA LYS A 283 -23.57 -18.59 -2.71
C LYS A 283 -23.16 -17.12 -2.75
N MET A 284 -21.89 -16.85 -2.48
CA MET A 284 -21.32 -15.52 -2.65
C MET A 284 -20.93 -15.30 -4.11
N TYR A 285 -21.29 -14.17 -4.64
CA TYR A 285 -20.95 -13.74 -6.00
C TYR A 285 -20.16 -12.45 -5.96
N THR A 286 -19.12 -12.39 -6.77
CA THR A 286 -18.39 -11.14 -6.99
C THR A 286 -19.28 -10.11 -7.70
N ALA A 287 -18.91 -8.84 -7.65
CA ALA A 287 -19.64 -7.78 -8.36
C ALA A 287 -19.83 -8.11 -9.85
N VAL A 288 -18.79 -8.64 -10.51
CA VAL A 288 -18.84 -9.01 -11.93
C VAL A 288 -19.79 -10.17 -12.21
N GLU A 289 -19.85 -11.16 -11.33
CA GLU A 289 -20.78 -12.29 -11.44
C GLU A 289 -22.20 -11.86 -11.09
N ALA A 290 -22.37 -10.98 -10.09
CA ALA A 290 -23.66 -10.42 -9.75
C ALA A 290 -24.29 -9.60 -10.89
N ASP A 291 -23.49 -8.82 -11.62
CA ASP A 291 -23.93 -8.09 -12.80
C ASP A 291 -24.46 -9.02 -13.91
N LYS A 292 -23.81 -10.15 -14.09
CA LYS A 292 -24.27 -11.19 -15.04
C LYS A 292 -25.59 -11.84 -14.64
N ALA A 293 -25.86 -11.89 -13.34
CA ALA A 293 -27.09 -12.45 -12.79
C ALA A 293 -28.29 -11.48 -12.81
N THR A 294 -28.20 -10.37 -13.55
CA THR A 294 -29.25 -9.33 -13.69
C THR A 294 -29.56 -8.54 -12.42
N LEU A 295 -28.73 -8.61 -11.41
CA LEU A 295 -28.69 -7.60 -10.38
C LEU A 295 -27.78 -6.50 -10.89
N THR A 296 -28.29 -5.27 -10.99
CA THR A 296 -27.47 -4.09 -11.16
C THR A 296 -27.32 -3.43 -9.78
N PRO A 297 -26.45 -3.96 -8.90
CA PRO A 297 -26.08 -3.18 -7.76
C PRO A 297 -25.32 -1.98 -8.31
N GLU A 298 -25.56 -0.80 -7.78
CA GLU A 298 -24.69 0.35 -7.98
C GLU A 298 -23.33 0.09 -7.29
N VAL A 299 -22.68 -0.99 -7.71
CA VAL A 299 -21.41 -1.40 -7.15
C VAL A 299 -20.30 -0.68 -7.88
N THR A 300 -19.81 0.33 -7.24
CA THR A 300 -18.68 1.12 -7.72
C THR A 300 -17.31 0.51 -7.39
N GLY A 301 -17.24 -0.68 -6.78
CA GLY A 301 -16.00 -1.28 -6.31
C GLY A 301 -15.85 -2.76 -6.64
N ARG A 302 -14.67 -3.15 -7.10
CA ARG A 302 -14.26 -4.53 -7.45
C ARG A 302 -14.00 -5.41 -6.22
N TYR A 303 -14.13 -4.86 -5.03
CA TYR A 303 -13.78 -5.48 -3.76
C TYR A 303 -15.00 -6.00 -3.01
N TYR A 304 -16.17 -5.98 -3.65
CA TYR A 304 -17.42 -6.34 -3.03
C TYR A 304 -17.98 -7.66 -3.57
N THR A 305 -18.66 -8.38 -2.69
CA THR A 305 -19.37 -9.61 -3.00
C THR A 305 -20.78 -9.53 -2.44
N TYR A 306 -21.69 -10.27 -3.05
CA TYR A 306 -23.11 -10.33 -2.70
C TYR A 306 -23.53 -11.76 -2.46
N VAL A 307 -24.50 -11.97 -1.58
CA VAL A 307 -25.16 -13.26 -1.44
C VAL A 307 -26.32 -13.37 -2.42
N MET A 308 -26.40 -14.46 -3.14
CA MET A 308 -27.49 -14.81 -4.04
C MET A 308 -27.80 -16.31 -3.92
N LEU A 309 -28.87 -16.75 -4.59
CA LEU A 309 -29.19 -18.16 -4.66
C LEU A 309 -28.05 -18.96 -5.35
N SER A 310 -27.68 -20.07 -4.74
CA SER A 310 -26.85 -21.10 -5.34
C SER A 310 -27.66 -21.87 -6.43
N GLU A 311 -27.01 -22.74 -7.20
CA GLU A 311 -27.71 -23.63 -8.12
C GLU A 311 -28.77 -24.48 -7.41
N ALA A 312 -28.48 -24.95 -6.17
CA ALA A 312 -29.43 -25.68 -5.35
C ALA A 312 -30.60 -24.80 -4.89
N GLY A 313 -30.33 -23.54 -4.55
CA GLY A 313 -31.35 -22.56 -4.22
C GLY A 313 -32.22 -22.17 -5.41
N GLU A 314 -31.63 -22.02 -6.59
CA GLU A 314 -32.36 -21.72 -7.83
C GLU A 314 -33.28 -22.85 -8.30
N ALA A 315 -33.03 -24.09 -7.88
CA ALA A 315 -33.86 -25.26 -8.21
C ALA A 315 -35.13 -25.33 -7.37
N LYS A 316 -35.26 -24.47 -6.32
CA LYS A 316 -36.41 -24.46 -5.41
C LYS A 316 -37.46 -23.43 -5.80
N GLU A 317 -38.70 -23.67 -5.29
CA GLU A 317 -39.75 -22.63 -5.34
C GLU A 317 -39.71 -21.84 -4.04
N TRP A 318 -39.66 -20.53 -4.16
CA TRP A 318 -39.49 -19.58 -3.06
C TRP A 318 -40.76 -18.80 -2.76
N TYR A 319 -40.95 -18.48 -1.50
CA TYR A 319 -42.10 -17.77 -0.96
C TYR A 319 -41.65 -16.80 0.14
N SER A 320 -42.33 -15.64 0.23
CA SER A 320 -42.05 -14.62 1.25
C SER A 320 -42.74 -14.91 2.60
N THR A 321 -43.65 -15.88 2.64
CA THR A 321 -44.36 -16.29 3.87
C THR A 321 -44.37 -17.80 4.03
N PRO A 322 -44.49 -18.31 5.28
CA PRO A 322 -44.45 -19.73 5.57
C PRO A 322 -45.70 -20.50 5.05
N GLU A 323 -46.79 -19.79 4.73
CA GLU A 323 -47.98 -20.42 4.17
C GLU A 323 -47.78 -20.89 2.73
N CYS A 324 -46.76 -20.39 2.05
CA CYS A 324 -46.41 -20.69 0.66
C CYS A 324 -47.62 -20.57 -0.30
N THR A 325 -48.34 -19.46 -0.18
CA THR A 325 -49.49 -19.17 -1.05
C THR A 325 -49.04 -18.67 -2.42
N PRO A 326 -49.87 -18.74 -3.48
CA PRO A 326 -49.55 -18.22 -4.78
C PRO A 326 -49.16 -16.72 -4.76
N GLU A 327 -49.77 -15.90 -3.88
CA GLU A 327 -49.54 -14.47 -3.73
C GLU A 327 -48.18 -14.17 -3.09
N SER A 328 -47.66 -15.10 -2.28
CA SER A 328 -46.34 -14.98 -1.63
C SER A 328 -45.19 -15.57 -2.48
N LYS A 329 -45.51 -16.15 -3.66
CA LYS A 329 -44.48 -16.77 -4.51
C LYS A 329 -43.54 -15.75 -5.09
N MET A 330 -42.27 -16.06 -5.05
CA MET A 330 -41.18 -15.23 -5.53
C MET A 330 -40.38 -15.95 -6.63
N ASP A 331 -40.10 -15.28 -7.71
CA ASP A 331 -39.16 -15.78 -8.71
C ASP A 331 -37.69 -15.58 -8.24
N LYS A 332 -36.75 -16.22 -8.89
CA LYS A 332 -35.33 -16.14 -8.57
C LYS A 332 -34.80 -14.71 -8.52
N LYS A 333 -35.27 -13.86 -9.46
CA LYS A 333 -34.86 -12.46 -9.53
C LYS A 333 -35.34 -11.68 -8.32
N ALA A 334 -36.61 -11.90 -7.93
CA ALA A 334 -37.19 -11.28 -6.74
C ALA A 334 -36.46 -11.72 -5.46
N VAL A 335 -36.11 -13.01 -5.34
CA VAL A 335 -35.33 -13.53 -4.21
C VAL A 335 -33.95 -12.87 -4.15
N ASN A 336 -33.21 -12.88 -5.25
CA ASN A 336 -31.88 -12.27 -5.31
C ASN A 336 -31.92 -10.75 -5.04
N SER A 337 -32.92 -10.05 -5.58
CA SER A 337 -33.11 -8.62 -5.29
C SER A 337 -33.42 -8.36 -3.83
N PHE A 338 -34.25 -9.22 -3.22
CA PHE A 338 -34.55 -9.14 -1.79
C PHE A 338 -33.30 -9.37 -0.93
N LEU A 339 -32.51 -10.42 -1.20
CA LEU A 339 -31.27 -10.71 -0.49
C LEU A 339 -30.31 -9.53 -0.60
N ASN A 340 -30.10 -9.01 -1.81
CA ASN A 340 -29.21 -7.89 -2.04
C ASN A 340 -29.66 -6.59 -1.35
N SER A 341 -30.95 -6.23 -1.45
CA SER A 341 -31.46 -5.01 -0.82
C SER A 341 -31.49 -5.10 0.71
N THR A 342 -31.60 -6.30 1.26
CA THR A 342 -31.73 -6.55 2.69
C THR A 342 -30.39 -6.70 3.37
N LEU A 343 -29.45 -7.43 2.75
CA LEU A 343 -28.17 -7.76 3.32
C LEU A 343 -27.03 -6.87 2.82
N GLY A 344 -27.19 -6.29 1.62
CA GLY A 344 -26.17 -5.48 0.99
C GLY A 344 -24.93 -6.26 0.55
N ALA A 345 -23.86 -5.53 0.30
CA ALA A 345 -22.56 -6.06 -0.10
C ALA A 345 -21.65 -6.32 1.09
N ALA A 346 -20.79 -7.31 0.97
CA ALA A 346 -19.63 -7.50 1.84
C ALA A 346 -18.36 -7.12 1.08
N GLU A 347 -17.45 -6.42 1.73
CA GLU A 347 -16.10 -6.23 1.22
C GLU A 347 -15.34 -7.55 1.26
N ILE A 348 -14.51 -7.83 0.25
CA ILE A 348 -13.80 -9.11 0.12
C ILE A 348 -12.30 -8.91 -0.10
N TRP A 349 -11.48 -9.64 0.66
CA TRP A 349 -10.08 -9.96 0.36
C TRP A 349 -10.03 -11.27 -0.44
N ASN A 350 -10.20 -11.15 -1.74
CA ASN A 350 -10.26 -12.30 -2.63
C ASN A 350 -8.92 -13.04 -2.66
N ASN A 351 -8.93 -14.33 -2.36
CA ASN A 351 -7.72 -15.14 -2.21
C ASN A 351 -6.69 -14.53 -1.24
N GLY A 352 -7.16 -13.71 -0.30
CA GLY A 352 -6.36 -13.03 0.70
C GLY A 352 -5.50 -11.87 0.17
N TYR A 353 -5.59 -11.51 -1.10
CA TYR A 353 -4.74 -10.43 -1.62
C TYR A 353 -5.05 -9.10 -0.98
N THR A 354 -3.99 -8.48 -0.49
CA THR A 354 -4.02 -7.21 0.22
C THR A 354 -2.75 -6.42 -0.02
N TYR A 355 -2.78 -5.13 0.29
CA TYR A 355 -1.59 -4.32 0.34
C TYR A 355 -1.60 -3.37 1.52
N TYR A 356 -0.38 -3.01 1.93
CA TYR A 356 -0.10 -1.96 2.88
C TYR A 356 0.75 -0.90 2.20
N TYR A 357 0.63 0.35 2.61
CA TYR A 357 1.44 1.41 2.03
C TYR A 357 1.73 2.52 3.05
N PHE A 358 2.79 3.26 2.81
CA PHE A 358 3.06 4.50 3.53
C PHE A 358 3.85 5.46 2.63
N PRO A 359 3.55 6.75 2.68
CA PRO A 359 4.29 7.76 1.94
C PRO A 359 5.68 7.97 2.56
N ILE A 360 6.69 8.15 1.72
CA ILE A 360 8.04 8.44 2.17
C ILE A 360 8.09 9.91 2.61
N ARG A 361 8.43 10.12 3.88
CA ARG A 361 8.57 11.45 4.47
C ARG A 361 10.04 11.80 4.56
N HIS A 362 10.42 13.00 4.13
CA HIS A 362 11.81 13.42 4.20
C HIS A 362 12.19 14.00 5.56
N LEU A 363 11.38 14.88 6.13
CA LEU A 363 11.68 15.52 7.41
C LEU A 363 11.14 14.78 8.64
N GLY A 364 10.50 13.61 8.46
CA GLY A 364 9.96 12.82 9.56
C GLY A 364 8.99 13.62 10.42
N ASP A 365 9.11 13.44 11.75
CA ASP A 365 8.24 14.08 12.74
C ASP A 365 8.57 15.56 13.02
N LYS A 366 9.58 16.13 12.37
CA LYS A 366 9.88 17.56 12.49
C LYS A 366 8.90 18.34 11.63
N GLN A 367 7.74 18.46 12.18
CA GLN A 367 6.54 18.92 11.54
C GLN A 367 6.54 20.40 11.23
N ASN A 368 6.11 20.66 10.01
CA ASN A 368 5.13 21.69 9.77
C ASN A 368 4.01 21.03 8.95
N ASN A 369 2.95 20.60 9.62
CA ASN A 369 1.77 20.05 8.96
C ASN A 369 1.31 21.05 7.88
N GLY A 370 1.33 20.59 6.61
CA GLY A 370 0.90 21.38 5.47
C GLY A 370 2.00 22.18 4.77
N ASN A 371 3.24 22.11 5.20
CA ASN A 371 4.35 22.79 4.54
C ASN A 371 5.10 21.91 3.56
N GLU A 372 5.68 22.55 2.55
CA GLU A 372 6.52 21.93 1.55
C GLU A 372 7.62 21.09 2.20
N GLY A 373 7.89 19.92 1.63
CA GLY A 373 8.99 19.07 2.05
C GLY A 373 8.67 18.04 3.14
N TYR A 374 7.46 17.96 3.62
CA TYR A 374 7.06 16.91 4.53
C TYR A 374 7.13 15.52 3.86
N TYR A 375 6.66 15.42 2.62
CA TYR A 375 6.78 14.25 1.78
C TYR A 375 7.80 14.46 0.68
N GLY A 376 8.58 13.44 0.38
CA GLY A 376 9.48 13.50 -0.75
C GLY A 376 10.66 12.56 -0.63
N VAL A 377 11.32 12.38 -1.75
CA VAL A 377 12.56 11.61 -1.88
C VAL A 377 13.63 12.54 -2.42
N VAL A 378 14.63 12.79 -1.62
CA VAL A 378 15.75 13.68 -1.95
C VAL A 378 16.93 12.85 -2.44
N ARG A 379 17.56 13.25 -3.54
CA ARG A 379 18.76 12.60 -4.08
C ARG A 379 19.86 12.46 -3.03
N ASN A 380 20.74 11.50 -3.22
CA ASN A 380 21.88 11.22 -2.36
C ASN A 380 21.53 10.88 -0.88
N HIS A 381 20.29 10.42 -0.65
CA HIS A 381 19.83 9.95 0.67
C HIS A 381 19.49 8.47 0.65
N ILE A 382 19.60 7.84 1.81
CA ILE A 382 19.12 6.46 2.04
C ILE A 382 17.92 6.55 2.99
N TYR A 383 16.76 6.12 2.50
CA TYR A 383 15.55 5.97 3.28
C TYR A 383 15.48 4.53 3.77
N GLN A 384 15.65 4.34 5.07
CA GLN A 384 15.61 3.03 5.68
C GLN A 384 14.31 2.84 6.43
N VAL A 385 13.59 1.79 6.07
CA VAL A 385 12.28 1.45 6.58
C VAL A 385 12.34 0.13 7.35
N ASN A 386 11.96 0.17 8.61
CA ASN A 386 11.75 -1.01 9.45
C ASN A 386 10.25 -1.12 9.71
N VAL A 387 9.63 -2.17 9.22
CA VAL A 387 8.24 -2.48 9.54
C VAL A 387 8.24 -3.19 10.89
N ASN A 388 7.74 -2.53 11.93
CA ASN A 388 7.75 -3.04 13.31
C ASN A 388 6.35 -3.35 13.85
N LYS A 389 5.30 -3.05 13.09
CA LYS A 389 3.93 -3.39 13.44
C LYS A 389 3.08 -3.54 12.18
N VAL A 390 2.19 -4.53 12.15
CA VAL A 390 1.21 -4.73 11.07
C VAL A 390 -0.15 -4.96 11.72
N VAL A 391 -1.07 -4.01 11.53
CA VAL A 391 -2.39 -3.99 12.17
C VAL A 391 -3.48 -4.12 11.11
N GLY A 392 -4.46 -4.96 11.38
CA GLY A 392 -5.57 -5.19 10.47
C GLY A 392 -5.18 -5.96 9.21
N MET A 393 -6.12 -6.10 8.29
CA MET A 393 -5.98 -6.94 7.10
C MET A 393 -5.46 -6.18 5.87
N GLY A 394 -5.13 -4.90 6.00
CA GLY A 394 -4.71 -4.07 4.87
C GLY A 394 -5.85 -3.77 3.90
N THR A 395 -5.54 -3.15 2.77
CA THR A 395 -6.53 -2.81 1.75
C THR A 395 -6.74 -3.99 0.80
N PRO A 396 -7.99 -4.42 0.57
CA PRO A 396 -8.27 -5.56 -0.29
C PRO A 396 -7.90 -5.32 -1.75
N VAL A 397 -7.51 -6.38 -2.44
CA VAL A 397 -7.22 -6.37 -3.88
C VAL A 397 -7.97 -7.51 -4.52
N TYR A 398 -8.91 -7.17 -5.38
CA TYR A 398 -9.68 -8.18 -6.12
C TYR A 398 -8.88 -8.74 -7.29
N ASN A 399 -8.25 -7.87 -8.06
CA ASN A 399 -7.39 -8.22 -9.18
C ASN A 399 -5.93 -7.83 -8.88
N PRO A 400 -5.06 -8.80 -8.59
CA PRO A 400 -3.67 -8.50 -8.23
C PRO A 400 -2.86 -7.81 -9.33
N GLY A 401 -3.28 -7.89 -10.58
CA GLY A 401 -2.65 -7.17 -11.71
C GLY A 401 -3.04 -5.69 -11.82
N GLU A 402 -3.90 -5.19 -10.95
CA GLU A 402 -4.28 -3.78 -10.98
C GLU A 402 -3.16 -2.85 -10.54
N THR A 403 -3.10 -1.71 -11.20
CA THR A 403 -2.25 -0.59 -10.77
C THR A 403 -2.87 0.07 -9.54
N ILE A 404 -2.13 0.09 -8.44
CA ILE A 404 -2.57 0.69 -7.19
C ILE A 404 -2.18 2.17 -7.16
N ILE A 405 -3.20 3.01 -7.02
CA ILE A 405 -3.02 4.44 -6.77
C ILE A 405 -3.32 4.66 -5.28
N PRO A 406 -2.30 4.89 -4.45
CA PRO A 406 -2.51 5.10 -3.02
C PRO A 406 -3.44 6.28 -2.76
N GLU A 407 -4.30 6.15 -1.78
CA GLU A 407 -5.13 7.25 -1.32
C GLU A 407 -4.28 8.37 -0.70
N LYS A 408 -4.87 9.54 -0.54
CA LYS A 408 -4.18 10.66 0.11
C LYS A 408 -3.86 10.27 1.56
N PRO A 409 -2.65 10.58 2.06
CA PRO A 409 -2.26 10.24 3.42
C PRO A 409 -3.21 10.75 4.50
N ASP A 410 -3.85 11.88 4.25
CA ASP A 410 -4.74 12.54 5.22
C ASP A 410 -6.16 11.95 5.24
N ASN A 411 -6.50 11.08 4.29
CA ASN A 411 -7.81 10.43 4.17
C ASN A 411 -7.74 8.92 4.42
N SER A 412 -6.57 8.38 4.73
CA SER A 412 -6.43 6.95 4.94
C SER A 412 -6.82 6.60 6.37
N ASP A 413 -7.85 5.78 6.51
CA ASP A 413 -8.10 5.01 7.73
C ASP A 413 -7.02 3.93 7.95
N THR A 414 -6.03 3.91 7.08
CA THR A 414 -4.89 3.01 7.09
C THR A 414 -3.71 3.73 7.74
N PHE A 415 -3.41 3.38 8.97
CA PHE A 415 -2.25 3.95 9.65
C PHE A 415 -1.05 3.03 9.51
N VAL A 416 -0.08 3.49 8.74
CA VAL A 416 1.27 2.95 8.74
C VAL A 416 2.14 3.92 9.52
N SER A 417 2.49 3.57 10.72
CA SER A 417 3.45 4.37 11.49
C SER A 417 4.86 4.01 11.05
N ALA A 418 5.48 4.91 10.28
CA ALA A 418 6.86 4.79 9.86
C ALA A 418 7.71 5.85 10.53
N LYS A 419 8.70 5.45 11.32
CA LYS A 419 9.73 6.36 11.78
C LYS A 419 10.85 6.41 10.75
N ILE A 420 10.94 7.54 10.02
CA ILE A 420 11.99 7.77 9.01
C ILE A 420 13.16 8.50 9.66
N ASN A 421 14.33 7.91 9.68
CA ASN A 421 15.59 8.58 10.01
C ASN A 421 16.34 8.85 8.71
N ILE A 422 16.69 10.10 8.38
CA ILE A 422 17.35 10.50 7.15
C ILE A 422 18.86 10.69 7.39
N LEU A 423 19.65 10.07 6.55
CA LEU A 423 21.10 10.25 6.56
C LEU A 423 21.55 10.64 5.15
N SER A 424 22.29 11.73 5.01
CA SER A 424 23.11 11.98 3.81
C SER A 424 24.18 10.89 3.71
N TRP A 425 24.05 9.88 2.81
CA TRP A 425 24.55 8.55 3.13
C TRP A 425 24.53 8.26 4.63
N ARG A 426 23.78 9.00 5.32
CA ARG A 426 23.39 8.78 6.69
C ARG A 426 22.18 7.89 6.66
N LEU A 427 22.18 6.89 7.45
CA LEU A 427 21.11 5.91 7.60
C LEU A 427 19.86 6.57 8.19
N VAL A 428 18.71 6.38 7.55
CA VAL A 428 17.44 6.83 8.08
C VAL A 428 16.65 5.62 8.52
N HIS A 429 16.37 5.52 9.80
CA HIS A 429 15.55 4.46 10.36
C HIS A 429 14.08 4.87 10.34
N ASN A 430 13.25 4.06 9.69
CA ASN A 430 11.81 4.14 9.79
C ASN A 430 11.29 2.90 10.50
N ASN A 431 10.65 3.10 11.62
CA ASN A 431 9.83 2.08 12.25
C ASN A 431 8.40 2.30 11.76
N VAL A 432 7.86 1.33 11.06
CA VAL A 432 6.53 1.39 10.45
C VAL A 432 5.60 0.51 11.24
N GLU A 433 4.49 1.09 11.66
CA GLU A 433 3.31 0.39 12.13
C GLU A 433 2.27 0.44 11.01
N LEU A 434 1.86 -0.73 10.51
CA LEU A 434 0.82 -0.85 9.49
C LEU A 434 -0.50 -1.06 10.23
N ASP A 435 -1.36 -0.05 10.25
CA ASP A 435 -2.67 -0.12 10.87
C ASP A 435 -3.76 0.03 9.81
N TRP A 436 -4.68 -0.90 9.79
CA TRP A 436 -5.97 -0.77 9.15
C TRP A 436 -7.04 -1.24 10.13
N SER A 437 -7.49 -0.32 10.96
CA SER A 437 -8.62 -0.56 11.85
C SER A 437 -9.89 -0.07 11.17
N VAL A 438 -10.82 -0.96 10.99
CA VAL A 438 -12.20 -0.62 10.66
C VAL A 438 -12.79 0.09 11.88
N LYS A 439 -13.15 1.36 11.74
CA LYS A 439 -13.97 2.07 12.71
C LYS A 439 -15.43 1.86 12.41
#